data_14b9b05744ce49b30846fb56306a19b5
#
_entry.id   14b9b05744ce49b30846fb56306a19b5
#
_cell.length_a   1.000
_cell.length_b   1.000
_cell.length_c   1.000
_cell.angle_alpha   90.00
_cell.angle_beta   90.00
_cell.angle_gamma   90.00
#
_symmetry.space_group_name_H-M   'P 1'
#
loop_
_entity.id
_entity.type
_entity.pdbx_description
1 polymer ?
#
loop_
_entity_poly.entity_id
_entity_poly.type
_entity_poly.pdbx_seq_one_letter_code
_entity_poly.pdbx_strand_id
1 'polypeptide(L)'
;PGTEVIPYFVPAGVRYGVVRDPEGTEYPALYKEQNPGDFNFFEASSIRKVGNKYIMIFSGHSGPDYGQGSSNSTLRYAFGDSPLGPWRSGGVLVDSRGIVLNKEGDALEATNAAHNTHGSLQEINGKWYVFYHRPPRGFGFARQPMVAPVKIEWDETPVAKGGKVTITGYDPYSKDGKWSAKASNGDEYTGAEVTSEGFQIYGLDPYKYYSAGYACYLSNIGAQQDSWDIWDNNMPVTMAGGEIVGYKYFGFGGLDEAKDGLKPFAGTKKGNGTEFNLFLTPKARWPFTISVWLDGPWDNDAWKGKKIGEIKVPAGSPQELTKYTIDVSDAVDGLEGKHAIFLVAEGPRGARNLVCELQGLGFSTKNAPLECPVVPQVTIAVNDVALDLPEHPVRSTSDNGYTGYDQYEVDYRLMSSATPKIVAVCDNPEVKIDITQPKSATDKAVVKFDYNGVVKTYTIVPKKQ
;
A
#
# COMPACT_ATOMS: atom_id res chain seq x y z
N PRO A 1 36.80 15.11 -3.65
CA PRO A 1 35.82 14.53 -2.74
C PRO A 1 36.01 13.03 -2.84
N GLY A 2 36.63 12.44 -1.82
CA GLY A 2 36.90 11.03 -1.76
C GLY A 2 35.58 10.25 -1.78
N THR A 3 35.55 9.20 -2.53
CA THR A 3 34.48 8.20 -2.48
C THR A 3 34.65 7.46 -1.15
N GLU A 4 34.07 7.98 -0.09
CA GLU A 4 34.00 7.27 1.18
C GLU A 4 33.12 6.05 0.99
N VAL A 5 33.68 4.88 1.23
CA VAL A 5 32.94 3.62 1.11
C VAL A 5 32.09 3.48 2.36
N ILE A 6 30.78 3.59 2.18
CA ILE A 6 29.83 3.29 3.27
C ILE A 6 29.95 1.80 3.61
N PRO A 7 29.99 1.44 4.92
CA PRO A 7 30.11 0.05 5.34
C PRO A 7 29.05 -0.83 4.68
N TYR A 8 29.46 -1.92 4.06
CA TYR A 8 28.54 -2.93 3.56
C TYR A 8 28.03 -3.76 4.73
N PHE A 9 26.74 -3.70 4.97
CA PHE A 9 26.04 -4.73 5.69
C PHE A 9 25.73 -5.87 4.74
N VAL A 10 26.05 -7.08 5.12
CA VAL A 10 25.96 -8.19 4.19
C VAL A 10 25.01 -9.24 4.69
N PRO A 11 24.25 -9.90 3.79
CA PRO A 11 23.37 -11.01 4.15
C PRO A 11 24.09 -12.08 4.97
N ALA A 12 23.35 -12.73 5.84
CA ALA A 12 23.84 -13.83 6.67
C ALA A 12 24.68 -14.83 5.85
N GLY A 13 25.95 -14.98 6.23
CA GLY A 13 26.88 -15.91 5.58
C GLY A 13 28.11 -15.28 4.92
N VAL A 14 28.17 -13.95 4.80
CA VAL A 14 29.35 -13.26 4.26
C VAL A 14 30.09 -12.55 5.39
N ARG A 15 31.40 -12.75 5.49
CA ARG A 15 32.24 -12.13 6.52
C ARG A 15 32.56 -10.70 6.14
N TYR A 16 32.04 -9.73 6.92
CA TYR A 16 32.46 -8.35 6.81
C TYR A 16 32.80 -7.81 8.20
N GLY A 17 34.07 -7.67 8.45
CA GLY A 17 34.54 -7.02 9.64
C GLY A 17 35.12 -5.66 9.38
N VAL A 18 35.31 -5.25 8.11
CA VAL A 18 36.20 -4.14 7.81
C VAL A 18 35.76 -3.38 6.57
N VAL A 19 35.74 -2.07 6.66
CA VAL A 19 35.63 -1.14 5.53
C VAL A 19 37.05 -0.66 5.23
N ARG A 20 37.39 -0.60 3.95
CA ARG A 20 38.71 -0.03 3.51
C ARG A 20 38.46 1.30 2.83
N ASP A 21 39.26 2.30 3.24
CA ASP A 21 39.32 3.53 2.45
C ASP A 21 40.13 3.34 1.15
N PRO A 22 40.22 4.33 0.28
CA PRO A 22 40.99 4.26 -0.96
C PRO A 22 42.49 4.02 -0.71
N GLU A 23 43.01 4.39 0.46
CA GLU A 23 44.40 4.21 0.91
C GLU A 23 44.64 2.81 1.48
N GLY A 24 43.59 2.00 1.65
CA GLY A 24 43.65 0.64 2.15
C GLY A 24 43.60 0.52 3.68
N THR A 25 43.30 1.61 4.39
CA THR A 25 43.13 1.60 5.85
C THR A 25 41.81 0.89 6.21
N GLU A 26 41.89 -0.01 7.16
CA GLU A 26 40.75 -0.81 7.61
C GLU A 26 40.05 -0.16 8.80
N TYR A 27 38.71 -0.01 8.68
CA TYR A 27 37.87 0.51 9.76
C TYR A 27 36.82 -0.54 10.16
N PRO A 28 36.55 -0.70 11.47
CA PRO A 28 35.50 -1.58 11.92
C PRO A 28 34.13 -1.00 11.49
N ALA A 29 33.38 -1.76 10.70
CA ALA A 29 32.02 -1.38 10.28
C ALA A 29 31.01 -1.56 11.42
N LEU A 30 31.23 -2.54 12.27
CA LEU A 30 30.39 -2.92 13.39
C LEU A 30 31.16 -2.91 14.70
N TYR A 31 30.49 -2.73 15.81
CA TYR A 31 31.06 -2.99 17.11
C TYR A 31 31.43 -4.48 17.24
N LYS A 32 32.51 -4.78 17.93
CA LYS A 32 33.08 -6.15 18.03
C LYS A 32 32.09 -7.19 18.58
N GLU A 33 31.22 -6.76 19.45
CA GLU A 33 30.16 -7.59 20.04
C GLU A 33 28.94 -7.81 19.14
N GLN A 34 28.87 -7.15 17.99
CA GLN A 34 27.75 -7.30 17.07
C GLN A 34 28.01 -8.42 16.05
N ASN A 35 27.01 -9.26 15.86
CA ASN A 35 26.99 -10.21 14.77
C ASN A 35 26.43 -9.53 13.51
N PRO A 36 27.10 -9.61 12.34
CA PRO A 36 26.54 -9.13 11.08
C PRO A 36 25.11 -9.63 10.78
N GLY A 37 24.77 -10.84 11.24
CA GLY A 37 23.42 -11.40 11.12
C GLY A 37 22.35 -10.62 11.89
N ASP A 38 22.72 -9.89 12.95
CA ASP A 38 21.76 -9.09 13.73
C ASP A 38 21.19 -7.91 12.94
N PHE A 39 21.86 -7.51 11.86
CA PHE A 39 21.40 -6.44 10.98
C PHE A 39 20.42 -6.94 9.93
N ASN A 40 20.52 -8.19 9.50
CA ASN A 40 19.70 -8.76 8.43
C ASN A 40 19.61 -7.85 7.18
N PHE A 41 20.73 -7.20 6.85
CA PHE A 41 20.80 -6.20 5.79
C PHE A 41 20.54 -6.80 4.41
N PHE A 42 19.76 -6.11 3.60
CA PHE A 42 19.52 -6.44 2.19
C PHE A 42 20.01 -5.33 1.26
N GLU A 43 19.42 -4.13 1.30
CA GLU A 43 19.78 -3.03 0.39
C GLU A 43 19.27 -1.64 0.86
N ALA A 44 19.49 -0.62 0.03
CA ALA A 44 18.83 0.70 0.06
C ALA A 44 18.96 1.47 1.38
N SER A 45 20.20 1.69 1.83
CA SER A 45 20.47 2.44 3.05
C SER A 45 20.25 3.95 2.90
N SER A 46 19.76 4.58 3.96
CA SER A 46 19.58 6.02 4.11
C SER A 46 20.02 6.44 5.52
N ILE A 47 20.90 7.44 5.63
CA ILE A 47 21.46 7.89 6.90
C ILE A 47 20.89 9.25 7.27
N ARG A 48 20.54 9.43 8.56
CA ARG A 48 20.09 10.69 9.15
C ARG A 48 20.83 10.97 10.43
N LYS A 49 21.12 12.25 10.70
CA LYS A 49 21.63 12.70 12.00
C LYS A 49 20.44 13.04 12.89
N VAL A 50 20.43 12.50 14.11
CA VAL A 50 19.42 12.75 15.13
C VAL A 50 20.12 13.05 16.44
N GLY A 51 20.06 14.32 16.87
CA GLY A 51 20.87 14.77 18.00
C GLY A 51 22.37 14.57 17.75
N ASN A 52 23.03 13.87 18.66
CA ASN A 52 24.44 13.48 18.55
C ASN A 52 24.66 12.09 17.92
N LYS A 53 23.58 11.44 17.42
CA LYS A 53 23.62 10.10 16.82
C LYS A 53 23.43 10.16 15.31
N TYR A 54 23.87 9.10 14.65
CA TYR A 54 23.53 8.81 13.26
C TYR A 54 22.68 7.55 13.25
N ILE A 55 21.60 7.59 12.47
CA ILE A 55 20.70 6.47 12.28
C ILE A 55 20.74 6.10 10.81
N MET A 56 21.05 4.85 10.53
CA MET A 56 20.98 4.28 9.20
C MET A 56 19.75 3.39 9.10
N ILE A 57 18.92 3.66 8.11
CA ILE A 57 17.75 2.84 7.77
C ILE A 57 18.07 2.08 6.50
N PHE A 58 17.63 0.86 6.43
CA PHE A 58 17.87 -0.01 5.29
C PHE A 58 16.76 -1.04 5.12
N SER A 59 16.59 -1.51 3.89
CA SER A 59 15.78 -2.70 3.59
C SER A 59 16.48 -3.92 4.16
N GLY A 60 15.77 -4.71 4.92
CA GLY A 60 16.34 -5.88 5.59
C GLY A 60 15.40 -7.08 5.58
N HIS A 61 15.99 -8.23 5.88
CA HIS A 61 15.21 -9.44 6.10
C HIS A 61 14.54 -9.41 7.45
N SER A 62 13.31 -9.92 7.52
CA SER A 62 12.57 -9.96 8.78
C SER A 62 13.12 -10.98 9.77
N GLY A 63 13.98 -11.89 9.37
CA GLY A 63 14.50 -12.89 10.29
C GLY A 63 13.42 -13.66 11.04
N PRO A 64 13.75 -14.27 12.20
CA PRO A 64 12.78 -14.92 13.07
C PRO A 64 12.02 -13.93 13.99
N ASP A 65 12.17 -12.63 13.77
CA ASP A 65 11.55 -11.59 14.60
C ASP A 65 10.04 -11.80 14.66
N TYR A 66 9.47 -11.73 15.85
CA TYR A 66 8.02 -11.84 16.16
C TYR A 66 7.26 -12.95 15.40
N GLY A 67 7.92 -14.02 15.02
CA GLY A 67 7.29 -15.21 14.41
C GLY A 67 6.82 -15.07 12.97
N GLN A 68 7.09 -13.94 12.33
CA GLN A 68 6.72 -13.69 10.93
C GLN A 68 7.73 -14.32 9.98
N GLY A 69 7.51 -15.20 9.17
CA GLY A 69 8.45 -15.85 8.25
C GLY A 69 9.44 -14.87 7.58
N SER A 70 10.62 -15.35 7.21
CA SER A 70 11.67 -14.53 6.61
C SER A 70 11.21 -13.87 5.31
N SER A 71 11.48 -12.57 5.18
CA SER A 71 11.22 -11.80 3.97
C SER A 71 12.15 -10.58 3.91
N ASN A 72 12.21 -9.89 2.78
CA ASN A 72 12.89 -8.61 2.62
C ASN A 72 11.93 -7.40 2.70
N SER A 73 10.80 -7.58 3.36
CA SER A 73 9.74 -6.56 3.48
C SER A 73 9.89 -5.65 4.70
N THR A 74 10.97 -5.77 5.46
CA THR A 74 11.20 -4.92 6.64
C THR A 74 12.15 -3.77 6.32
N LEU A 75 11.82 -2.59 6.86
CA LEU A 75 12.84 -1.60 7.14
C LEU A 75 13.40 -1.85 8.53
N ARG A 76 14.71 -1.87 8.61
CA ARG A 76 15.46 -2.00 9.85
C ARG A 76 16.30 -0.75 10.07
N TYR A 77 16.81 -0.57 11.27
CA TYR A 77 17.71 0.53 11.54
C TYR A 77 18.94 0.07 12.30
N ALA A 78 20.00 0.84 12.13
CA ALA A 78 21.22 0.78 12.92
C ALA A 78 21.58 2.19 13.35
N PHE A 79 22.36 2.30 14.42
CA PHE A 79 22.79 3.58 14.95
C PHE A 79 24.26 3.58 15.37
N GLY A 80 24.87 4.77 15.32
CA GLY A 80 26.26 4.99 15.65
C GLY A 80 26.55 6.44 16.02
N ASP A 81 27.76 6.72 16.45
CA ASP A 81 28.23 8.07 16.78
C ASP A 81 28.81 8.79 15.54
N SER A 82 29.01 8.09 14.43
CA SER A 82 29.56 8.58 13.17
C SER A 82 28.77 8.06 11.98
N PRO A 83 28.67 8.82 10.87
CA PRO A 83 28.01 8.36 9.64
C PRO A 83 28.74 7.18 8.96
N LEU A 84 29.97 6.91 9.34
CA LEU A 84 30.77 5.77 8.84
C LEU A 84 30.74 4.57 9.80
N GLY A 85 30.02 4.70 10.92
CA GLY A 85 30.01 3.68 11.97
C GLY A 85 31.12 3.90 13.01
N PRO A 86 31.45 2.90 13.84
CA PRO A 86 30.83 1.57 13.84
C PRO A 86 29.35 1.62 14.21
N TRP A 87 28.60 0.65 13.68
CA TRP A 87 27.15 0.58 13.79
C TRP A 87 26.70 -0.48 14.80
N ARG A 88 25.58 -0.20 15.47
CA ARG A 88 24.86 -1.12 16.33
C ARG A 88 23.45 -1.35 15.76
N SER A 89 23.02 -2.61 15.72
CA SER A 89 21.67 -2.94 15.28
C SER A 89 20.62 -2.40 16.24
N GLY A 90 19.58 -1.78 15.69
CA GLY A 90 18.43 -1.26 16.45
C GLY A 90 17.16 -2.09 16.30
N GLY A 91 17.11 -3.02 15.33
CA GLY A 91 15.97 -3.88 15.09
C GLY A 91 15.08 -3.44 13.93
N VAL A 92 13.82 -3.83 13.98
CA VAL A 92 12.81 -3.56 12.94
C VAL A 92 12.18 -2.19 13.17
N LEU A 93 12.09 -1.39 12.10
CA LEU A 93 11.41 -0.09 12.10
C LEU A 93 9.97 -0.22 11.59
N VAL A 94 9.77 -0.98 10.52
CA VAL A 94 8.44 -1.29 9.97
C VAL A 94 8.49 -2.60 9.19
N ASP A 95 7.46 -3.41 9.31
CA ASP A 95 7.21 -4.53 8.40
C ASP A 95 6.11 -4.12 7.41
N SER A 96 6.50 -3.87 6.15
CA SER A 96 5.60 -3.35 5.12
C SER A 96 4.52 -4.33 4.68
N ARG A 97 4.61 -5.60 5.09
CA ARG A 97 3.54 -6.58 4.88
C ARG A 97 2.30 -6.28 5.70
N GLY A 98 2.43 -5.50 6.76
CA GLY A 98 1.43 -5.34 7.81
C GLY A 98 1.36 -6.56 8.72
N ILE A 99 0.85 -6.37 9.91
CA ILE A 99 0.71 -7.43 10.92
C ILE A 99 -0.78 -7.66 11.17
N VAL A 100 -1.22 -8.90 10.91
CA VAL A 100 -2.56 -9.35 11.24
C VAL A 100 -2.58 -9.82 12.70
N LEU A 101 -3.53 -9.29 13.46
CA LEU A 101 -3.81 -9.77 14.80
C LEU A 101 -4.93 -10.81 14.75
N ASN A 102 -4.79 -11.87 15.52
CA ASN A 102 -5.84 -12.88 15.65
C ASN A 102 -6.99 -12.38 16.53
N LYS A 103 -7.97 -13.24 16.77
CA LYS A 103 -9.12 -12.92 17.61
C LYS A 103 -8.72 -12.59 19.05
N GLU A 104 -7.63 -13.14 19.55
CA GLU A 104 -7.07 -12.94 20.88
C GLU A 104 -6.19 -11.67 20.96
N GLY A 105 -5.90 -11.03 19.81
CA GLY A 105 -5.06 -9.83 19.73
C GLY A 105 -3.57 -10.12 19.57
N ASP A 106 -3.18 -11.36 19.35
CA ASP A 106 -1.79 -11.72 19.11
C ASP A 106 -1.43 -11.56 17.63
N ALA A 107 -0.19 -11.21 17.35
CA ALA A 107 0.32 -11.17 15.98
C ALA A 107 0.43 -12.57 15.39
N LEU A 108 -0.22 -12.82 14.26
CA LEU A 108 -0.25 -14.12 13.61
C LEU A 108 0.62 -14.19 12.38
N GLU A 109 0.37 -13.30 11.46
CA GLU A 109 0.93 -13.35 10.12
C GLU A 109 0.87 -11.99 9.43
N ALA A 110 1.50 -11.89 8.28
CA ALA A 110 1.45 -10.70 7.46
C ALA A 110 0.12 -10.56 6.73
N THR A 111 -0.31 -9.34 6.50
CA THR A 111 -1.48 -9.00 5.68
C THR A 111 -1.19 -9.17 4.19
N ASN A 112 0.01 -8.80 3.74
CA ASN A 112 0.40 -8.81 2.33
C ASN A 112 1.53 -9.81 2.08
N ALA A 113 1.62 -10.28 0.83
CA ALA A 113 2.76 -11.07 0.38
C ALA A 113 4.08 -10.30 0.53
N ALA A 114 5.17 -11.05 0.71
CA ALA A 114 6.49 -10.47 0.92
C ALA A 114 7.06 -9.87 -0.36
N HIS A 115 7.49 -8.62 -0.28
CA HIS A 115 8.34 -7.94 -1.26
C HIS A 115 9.24 -6.95 -0.54
N ASN A 116 10.29 -6.47 -1.22
CA ASN A 116 11.18 -5.47 -0.64
C ASN A 116 10.45 -4.17 -0.32
N THR A 117 10.96 -3.44 0.64
CA THR A 117 10.55 -2.08 0.97
C THR A 117 11.77 -1.20 1.10
N HIS A 118 11.67 0.02 0.63
CA HIS A 118 12.69 1.05 0.79
C HIS A 118 12.10 2.22 1.56
N GLY A 119 12.95 3.01 2.23
CA GLY A 119 12.43 4.15 2.95
C GLY A 119 13.49 5.04 3.57
N SER A 120 13.02 6.07 4.27
CA SER A 120 13.88 6.98 5.02
C SER A 120 13.16 7.60 6.20
N LEU A 121 13.93 8.15 7.16
CA LEU A 121 13.40 9.01 8.22
C LEU A 121 13.43 10.46 7.78
N GLN A 122 12.42 11.23 8.21
CA GLN A 122 12.38 12.66 8.03
C GLN A 122 11.74 13.32 9.25
N GLU A 123 12.35 14.40 9.73
CA GLU A 123 11.73 15.27 10.71
C GLU A 123 10.90 16.35 10.01
N ILE A 124 9.66 16.52 10.45
CA ILE A 124 8.75 17.55 9.96
C ILE A 124 8.11 18.22 11.17
N ASN A 125 8.36 19.50 11.34
CA ASN A 125 7.82 20.32 12.44
C ASN A 125 8.03 19.69 13.84
N GLY A 126 9.22 19.14 14.09
CA GLY A 126 9.60 18.56 15.37
C GLY A 126 9.06 17.15 15.62
N LYS A 127 8.47 16.51 14.61
CA LYS A 127 8.00 15.13 14.67
C LYS A 127 8.74 14.28 13.64
N TRP A 128 9.07 13.06 14.02
CA TRP A 128 9.73 12.11 13.13
C TRP A 128 8.75 11.21 12.43
N TYR A 129 9.03 10.96 11.14
CA TYR A 129 8.26 10.09 10.28
C TYR A 129 9.18 9.13 9.53
N VAL A 130 8.71 7.89 9.37
CA VAL A 130 9.27 6.96 8.41
C VAL A 130 8.45 7.00 7.13
N PHE A 131 9.11 7.29 6.00
CA PHE A 131 8.55 7.18 4.66
C PHE A 131 9.00 5.85 4.09
N TYR A 132 8.06 5.07 3.56
CA TYR A 132 8.35 3.75 3.00
C TYR A 132 7.32 3.40 1.93
N HIS A 133 7.40 2.22 1.35
CA HIS A 133 6.36 1.69 0.49
C HIS A 133 5.97 0.27 0.91
N ARG A 134 4.74 -0.12 0.57
CA ARG A 134 4.27 -1.49 0.69
C ARG A 134 3.84 -2.03 -0.68
N PRO A 135 3.90 -3.35 -0.90
CA PRO A 135 3.42 -3.99 -2.12
C PRO A 135 1.97 -4.47 -1.92
N PRO A 136 0.95 -3.64 -2.12
CA PRO A 136 -0.45 -4.00 -1.81
C PRO A 136 -0.95 -5.19 -2.62
N ARG A 137 -0.34 -5.45 -3.77
CA ARG A 137 -0.74 -6.50 -4.71
C ARG A 137 0.15 -7.74 -4.67
N GLY A 138 1.08 -7.82 -3.73
CA GLY A 138 2.08 -8.88 -3.74
C GLY A 138 2.98 -8.88 -4.99
N PHE A 139 3.03 -7.77 -5.71
CA PHE A 139 3.77 -7.63 -6.96
C PHE A 139 4.88 -6.59 -6.80
N GLY A 140 6.12 -6.97 -7.14
CA GLY A 140 7.31 -6.15 -6.86
C GLY A 140 7.33 -4.75 -7.46
N PHE A 141 6.52 -4.49 -8.49
CA PHE A 141 6.40 -3.19 -9.14
C PHE A 141 5.19 -2.37 -8.67
N ALA A 142 4.22 -2.98 -7.99
CA ALA A 142 3.13 -2.27 -7.34
C ALA A 142 3.61 -1.75 -5.98
N ARG A 143 3.90 -0.45 -5.88
CA ARG A 143 4.46 0.16 -4.68
C ARG A 143 3.57 1.30 -4.21
N GLN A 144 2.84 1.06 -3.14
CA GLN A 144 2.03 2.08 -2.50
C GLN A 144 2.88 2.89 -1.53
N PRO A 145 2.97 4.23 -1.72
CA PRO A 145 3.70 5.10 -0.79
C PRO A 145 2.98 5.17 0.56
N MET A 146 3.79 5.11 1.61
CA MET A 146 3.34 5.11 2.99
C MET A 146 4.15 6.11 3.81
N VAL A 147 3.53 6.68 4.81
CA VAL A 147 4.21 7.41 5.88
C VAL A 147 3.63 6.96 7.21
N ALA A 148 4.47 6.85 8.21
CA ALA A 148 4.02 6.59 9.57
C ALA A 148 4.81 7.45 10.56
N PRO A 149 4.15 8.02 11.57
CA PRO A 149 4.84 8.72 12.64
C PRO A 149 5.61 7.74 13.52
N VAL A 150 6.78 8.16 13.97
CA VAL A 150 7.64 7.38 14.87
C VAL A 150 8.17 8.26 15.98
N LYS A 151 8.39 7.65 17.14
CA LYS A 151 9.09 8.27 18.26
C LYS A 151 10.55 7.80 18.24
N ILE A 152 11.50 8.75 18.28
CA ILE A 152 12.91 8.45 18.38
C ILE A 152 13.39 8.91 19.75
N GLU A 153 13.93 8.00 20.51
CA GLU A 153 14.56 8.26 21.81
C GLU A 153 16.04 7.91 21.74
N TRP A 154 16.88 8.79 22.22
CA TRP A 154 18.34 8.58 22.29
C TRP A 154 18.91 9.20 23.56
N ASP A 155 20.06 8.72 23.99
CA ASP A 155 20.82 9.34 25.04
C ASP A 155 22.14 9.96 24.52
N GLU A 156 22.72 10.89 25.27
CA GLU A 156 23.95 11.59 24.92
C GLU A 156 25.18 10.69 25.06
N THR A 157 25.06 9.55 25.71
CA THR A 157 26.16 8.60 25.93
C THR A 157 26.68 8.07 24.60
N PRO A 158 27.99 8.04 24.35
CA PRO A 158 28.53 7.40 23.17
C PRO A 158 28.09 5.94 23.04
N VAL A 159 27.79 5.51 21.83
CA VAL A 159 27.29 4.12 21.54
C VAL A 159 28.33 3.10 22.00
N ALA A 160 29.63 3.41 21.84
CA ALA A 160 30.74 2.58 22.36
C ALA A 160 30.76 2.42 23.90
N LYS A 161 30.06 3.29 24.62
CA LYS A 161 29.89 3.25 26.09
C LYS A 161 28.49 2.80 26.52
N GLY A 162 27.72 2.21 25.62
CA GLY A 162 26.40 1.68 25.91
C GLY A 162 25.24 2.62 25.56
N GLY A 163 25.52 3.78 24.93
CA GLY A 163 24.47 4.67 24.44
C GLY A 163 23.53 3.98 23.47
N LYS A 164 22.24 4.34 23.53
CA LYS A 164 21.17 3.68 22.80
C LYS A 164 20.38 4.67 21.94
N VAL A 165 19.80 4.13 20.88
CA VAL A 165 18.73 4.75 20.10
C VAL A 165 17.58 3.75 20.01
N THR A 166 16.38 4.20 20.34
CA THR A 166 15.17 3.39 20.22
C THR A 166 14.18 4.12 19.30
N ILE A 167 13.67 3.42 18.30
CA ILE A 167 12.64 3.93 17.42
C ILE A 167 11.40 3.04 17.59
N THR A 168 10.27 3.66 17.92
CA THR A 168 9.00 2.97 18.10
C THR A 168 7.94 3.58 17.21
N GLY A 169 6.95 2.78 16.82
CA GLY A 169 5.74 3.28 16.21
C GLY A 169 5.02 4.23 17.18
N TYR A 170 4.44 5.26 16.61
CA TYR A 170 3.72 6.27 17.36
C TYR A 170 2.60 6.85 16.52
N ASP A 171 1.41 6.95 17.08
CA ASP A 171 0.31 7.66 16.44
C ASP A 171 -0.09 8.86 17.30
N PRO A 172 0.28 10.10 16.92
CA PRO A 172 -0.05 11.31 17.67
C PRO A 172 -1.54 11.63 17.68
N TYR A 173 -2.33 10.95 16.84
CA TYR A 173 -3.77 11.14 16.71
C TYR A 173 -4.58 10.04 17.39
N SER A 174 -3.92 9.01 17.93
CA SER A 174 -4.57 8.03 18.80
C SER A 174 -4.61 8.51 20.25
N LYS A 175 -5.57 8.00 21.02
CA LYS A 175 -5.81 8.44 22.40
C LYS A 175 -4.62 8.23 23.34
N ASP A 176 -3.83 7.18 23.13
CA ASP A 176 -2.68 6.81 23.95
C ASP A 176 -1.33 6.92 23.23
N GLY A 177 -1.34 7.25 21.94
CA GLY A 177 -0.14 7.51 21.15
C GLY A 177 0.76 6.30 20.92
N LYS A 178 0.30 5.09 21.29
CA LYS A 178 1.13 3.88 21.22
C LYS A 178 0.43 2.82 20.37
N TRP A 179 1.25 2.14 19.60
CA TRP A 179 0.86 0.92 18.93
C TRP A 179 1.95 -0.13 19.13
N SER A 180 1.55 -1.35 19.46
CA SER A 180 2.42 -2.51 19.49
C SER A 180 1.62 -3.77 19.21
N ALA A 181 2.30 -4.83 18.78
CA ALA A 181 1.71 -6.15 18.60
C ALA A 181 2.60 -7.20 19.22
N LYS A 182 2.00 -8.13 19.95
CA LYS A 182 2.72 -9.23 20.59
C LYS A 182 2.58 -10.49 19.74
N ALA A 183 3.70 -11.06 19.34
CA ALA A 183 3.73 -12.31 18.62
C ALA A 183 3.39 -13.52 19.51
N SER A 184 2.96 -14.62 18.91
CA SER A 184 2.65 -15.88 19.61
C SER A 184 3.87 -16.49 20.31
N ASN A 185 5.09 -16.18 19.86
CA ASN A 185 6.34 -16.58 20.52
C ASN A 185 6.74 -15.69 21.71
N GLY A 186 5.95 -14.64 22.00
CA GLY A 186 6.19 -13.70 23.08
C GLY A 186 6.99 -12.46 22.72
N ASP A 187 7.53 -12.36 21.49
CA ASP A 187 8.21 -11.16 21.01
C ASP A 187 7.23 -10.01 20.83
N GLU A 188 7.66 -8.79 21.13
CA GLU A 188 6.88 -7.58 20.91
C GLU A 188 7.35 -6.85 19.67
N TYR A 189 6.45 -6.60 18.74
CA TYR A 189 6.68 -5.72 17.60
C TYR A 189 6.31 -4.28 17.99
N THR A 190 7.27 -3.39 18.00
CA THR A 190 7.11 -1.98 18.37
C THR A 190 7.37 -1.01 17.23
N GLY A 191 7.62 -1.54 16.03
CA GLY A 191 7.79 -0.74 14.81
C GLY A 191 6.51 0.01 14.41
N ALA A 192 6.60 0.81 13.36
CA ALA A 192 5.44 1.55 12.87
C ALA A 192 4.34 0.61 12.36
N GLU A 193 3.10 0.95 12.69
CA GLU A 193 1.93 0.25 12.18
C GLU A 193 1.75 0.52 10.69
N VAL A 194 1.38 -0.50 9.92
CA VAL A 194 0.93 -0.34 8.53
C VAL A 194 -0.57 -0.08 8.52
N THR A 195 -0.94 1.06 7.94
CA THR A 195 -2.34 1.50 7.88
C THR A 195 -2.83 1.60 6.43
N SER A 196 -4.09 1.97 6.24
CA SER A 196 -4.66 2.32 4.93
C SER A 196 -4.42 3.78 4.55
N GLU A 197 -3.87 4.58 5.46
CA GLU A 197 -3.84 6.04 5.37
C GLU A 197 -2.90 6.57 4.28
N GLY A 198 -1.90 5.81 3.85
CA GLY A 198 -0.89 6.29 2.92
C GLY A 198 -0.13 7.49 3.49
N PHE A 199 -0.31 8.68 2.92
CA PHE A 199 0.22 9.95 3.46
C PHE A 199 -0.78 10.73 4.34
N GLN A 200 -1.97 10.22 4.53
CA GLN A 200 -3.03 10.86 5.32
C GLN A 200 -3.01 10.35 6.77
N ILE A 201 -1.92 10.63 7.48
CA ILE A 201 -1.65 10.10 8.84
C ILE A 201 -2.65 10.53 9.93
N TYR A 202 -3.60 11.40 9.60
CA TYR A 202 -4.69 11.85 10.46
C TYR A 202 -6.03 11.15 10.14
N GLY A 203 -5.98 10.05 9.38
CA GLY A 203 -7.13 9.29 8.93
C GLY A 203 -7.53 9.62 7.49
N LEU A 204 -8.16 8.65 6.84
CA LEU A 204 -8.80 8.82 5.54
C LEU A 204 -10.02 9.72 5.68
N ASP A 205 -10.29 10.56 4.68
CA ASP A 205 -11.52 11.34 4.60
C ASP A 205 -12.72 10.39 4.45
N PRO A 206 -13.65 10.32 5.42
CA PRO A 206 -14.76 9.40 5.33
C PRO A 206 -15.60 9.56 4.05
N TYR A 207 -15.73 10.79 3.56
CA TYR A 207 -16.60 11.13 2.43
C TYR A 207 -15.92 11.05 1.06
N LYS A 208 -14.85 10.23 0.96
CA LYS A 208 -14.20 9.91 -0.31
C LYS A 208 -14.30 8.43 -0.62
N TYR A 209 -14.26 8.13 -1.91
CA TYR A 209 -14.12 6.77 -2.40
C TYR A 209 -12.67 6.29 -2.22
N TYR A 210 -12.53 5.08 -1.68
CA TYR A 210 -11.27 4.36 -1.60
C TYR A 210 -11.40 3.01 -2.26
N SER A 211 -10.41 2.66 -3.09
CA SER A 211 -10.31 1.32 -3.64
C SER A 211 -10.19 0.27 -2.52
N ALA A 212 -10.77 -0.89 -2.72
CA ALA A 212 -10.70 -2.00 -1.78
C ALA A 212 -9.26 -2.39 -1.40
N GLY A 213 -8.31 -2.23 -2.31
CA GLY A 213 -6.89 -2.51 -2.08
C GLY A 213 -6.17 -1.55 -1.11
N TYR A 214 -6.84 -0.51 -0.63
CA TYR A 214 -6.34 0.27 0.52
C TYR A 214 -6.37 -0.50 1.83
N ALA A 215 -6.99 -1.69 1.85
CA ALA A 215 -6.99 -2.56 3.01
C ALA A 215 -5.58 -2.79 3.56
N CYS A 216 -5.45 -2.70 4.87
CA CYS A 216 -4.21 -2.98 5.59
C CYS A 216 -4.32 -4.22 6.49
N TYR A 217 -5.49 -4.82 6.55
CA TYR A 217 -5.77 -6.07 7.23
C TYR A 217 -6.51 -7.01 6.24
N LEU A 218 -5.90 -8.14 5.91
CA LEU A 218 -6.47 -9.17 5.05
C LEU A 218 -6.29 -10.52 5.72
N SER A 219 -7.37 -11.21 6.03
CA SER A 219 -7.31 -12.59 6.54
C SER A 219 -6.94 -13.61 5.45
N ASN A 220 -6.86 -13.15 4.19
CA ASN A 220 -6.39 -13.92 3.05
C ASN A 220 -5.39 -13.08 2.25
N ILE A 221 -4.10 -13.41 2.34
CA ILE A 221 -2.99 -12.67 1.72
C ILE A 221 -3.12 -12.57 0.19
N GLY A 222 -3.71 -13.55 -0.45
CA GLY A 222 -3.89 -13.58 -1.92
C GLY A 222 -5.14 -12.85 -2.43
N ALA A 223 -5.88 -12.16 -1.55
CA ALA A 223 -7.18 -11.58 -1.89
C ALA A 223 -7.10 -10.34 -2.80
N GLN A 224 -6.00 -9.58 -2.73
CA GLN A 224 -5.84 -8.40 -3.57
C GLN A 224 -5.53 -8.77 -5.01
N GLN A 225 -6.22 -8.09 -5.94
CA GLN A 225 -6.02 -8.26 -7.38
C GLN A 225 -5.33 -7.02 -7.97
N ASP A 226 -4.72 -7.20 -9.13
CA ASP A 226 -4.07 -6.12 -9.85
C ASP A 226 -4.99 -5.52 -10.90
N SER A 227 -4.91 -4.21 -11.11
CA SER A 227 -5.38 -3.55 -12.32
C SER A 227 -4.16 -3.22 -13.18
N TRP A 228 -4.20 -3.64 -14.43
CA TRP A 228 -3.15 -3.34 -15.43
C TRP A 228 -3.36 -2.00 -16.11
N ASP A 229 -4.50 -1.39 -15.92
CA ASP A 229 -4.82 -0.08 -16.46
C ASP A 229 -4.25 1.02 -15.56
N ILE A 230 -3.32 1.84 -16.09
CA ILE A 230 -2.68 2.92 -15.31
C ILE A 230 -3.64 4.04 -14.92
N TRP A 231 -4.80 4.13 -15.56
CA TRP A 231 -5.87 5.06 -15.17
C TRP A 231 -6.77 4.48 -14.08
N ASP A 232 -6.75 3.15 -13.92
CA ASP A 232 -7.52 2.46 -12.91
C ASP A 232 -6.72 2.30 -11.63
N ASN A 233 -7.00 3.16 -10.66
CA ASN A 233 -6.43 3.05 -9.31
C ASN A 233 -7.17 2.02 -8.43
N ASN A 234 -8.15 1.31 -8.98
CA ASN A 234 -8.85 0.28 -8.24
C ASN A 234 -8.00 -0.98 -8.12
N MET A 235 -7.94 -1.47 -6.91
CA MET A 235 -7.32 -2.75 -6.55
C MET A 235 -8.42 -3.60 -5.92
N PRO A 236 -9.13 -4.42 -6.71
CA PRO A 236 -10.18 -5.26 -6.16
C PRO A 236 -9.64 -6.23 -5.12
N VAL A 237 -10.49 -6.57 -4.16
CA VAL A 237 -10.19 -7.57 -3.11
C VAL A 237 -11.27 -8.64 -3.15
N THR A 238 -10.88 -9.88 -3.38
CA THR A 238 -11.81 -11.02 -3.31
C THR A 238 -12.10 -11.40 -1.85
N MET A 239 -13.35 -11.76 -1.57
CA MET A 239 -13.77 -12.27 -0.26
C MET A 239 -14.51 -13.59 -0.41
N ALA A 240 -14.12 -14.55 0.41
CA ALA A 240 -14.87 -15.76 0.66
C ALA A 240 -15.56 -15.72 2.03
N GLY A 241 -16.47 -16.67 2.28
CA GLY A 241 -17.14 -16.77 3.57
C GLY A 241 -16.15 -16.90 4.73
N GLY A 242 -16.37 -16.15 5.80
CA GLY A 242 -15.52 -16.08 6.98
C GLY A 242 -14.26 -15.25 6.84
N GLU A 243 -14.03 -14.60 5.70
CA GLU A 243 -12.88 -13.72 5.51
C GLU A 243 -13.15 -12.30 6.01
N ILE A 244 -12.06 -11.62 6.37
CA ILE A 244 -12.05 -10.29 6.97
C ILE A 244 -11.15 -9.38 6.15
N VAL A 245 -11.66 -8.18 5.86
CA VAL A 245 -10.92 -7.09 5.22
C VAL A 245 -11.04 -5.85 6.09
N GLY A 246 -9.92 -5.23 6.47
CA GLY A 246 -9.91 -4.10 7.37
C GLY A 246 -9.14 -2.89 6.83
N TYR A 247 -9.65 -1.73 7.17
CA TYR A 247 -9.13 -0.42 6.78
C TYR A 247 -8.85 0.40 8.04
N LYS A 248 -7.62 0.82 8.23
CA LYS A 248 -7.17 1.62 9.37
C LYS A 248 -6.44 2.86 8.85
N TYR A 249 -6.87 4.06 9.15
CA TYR A 249 -8.01 4.52 9.91
C TYR A 249 -8.78 5.54 9.08
N PHE A 250 -10.05 5.75 9.40
CA PHE A 250 -10.83 6.90 8.93
C PHE A 250 -10.83 7.99 10.01
N GLY A 251 -10.73 9.27 9.61
CA GLY A 251 -10.79 10.41 10.51
C GLY A 251 -12.21 10.95 10.64
N PHE A 252 -12.86 10.73 11.81
CA PHE A 252 -14.27 11.10 12.03
C PHE A 252 -14.47 12.48 12.66
N GLY A 253 -13.43 13.26 12.86
CA GLY A 253 -13.47 14.60 13.45
C GLY A 253 -12.82 14.65 14.83
N GLY A 254 -12.87 15.84 15.49
CA GLY A 254 -12.26 16.03 16.82
C GLY A 254 -10.74 15.86 16.86
N LEU A 255 -10.11 15.66 15.71
CA LEU A 255 -8.66 15.60 15.59
C LEU A 255 -8.15 17.03 15.61
N ASP A 256 -7.28 17.34 16.57
CA ASP A 256 -6.67 18.66 16.63
C ASP A 256 -6.01 19.00 15.30
N GLU A 257 -6.13 20.27 14.89
CA GLU A 257 -5.30 20.79 13.81
C GLU A 257 -3.85 20.40 14.14
N ALA A 258 -3.28 19.61 13.27
CA ALA A 258 -1.94 19.15 13.50
C ALA A 258 -1.04 20.34 13.68
N LYS A 259 -0.37 20.42 14.81
CA LYS A 259 0.66 21.43 15.09
C LYS A 259 1.78 21.42 14.05
N ASP A 260 1.77 20.45 13.16
CA ASP A 260 2.67 20.25 12.01
C ASP A 260 2.13 20.85 10.71
N GLY A 261 0.99 21.56 10.73
CA GLY A 261 0.39 22.21 9.55
C GLY A 261 -0.45 21.29 8.67
N LEU A 262 -0.56 20.00 9.00
CA LEU A 262 -1.50 19.10 8.36
C LEU A 262 -2.90 19.35 8.92
N LYS A 263 -3.89 19.45 8.05
CA LYS A 263 -5.29 19.68 8.46
C LYS A 263 -6.07 18.39 8.43
N PRO A 264 -6.63 17.95 9.57
CA PRO A 264 -7.56 16.84 9.58
C PRO A 264 -8.84 17.19 8.80
N PHE A 265 -9.55 16.18 8.35
CA PHE A 265 -10.86 16.38 7.71
C PHE A 265 -11.91 16.82 8.72
N ALA A 266 -12.98 17.45 8.22
CA ALA A 266 -14.08 17.88 9.05
C ALA A 266 -14.80 16.72 9.78
N GLY A 267 -14.63 15.50 9.27
CA GLY A 267 -15.24 14.30 9.82
C GLY A 267 -16.76 14.28 9.72
N THR A 268 -17.38 13.39 10.46
CA THR A 268 -18.84 13.28 10.56
C THR A 268 -19.41 14.26 11.57
N LYS A 269 -20.62 14.75 11.33
CA LYS A 269 -21.34 15.65 12.24
C LYS A 269 -22.59 14.98 12.77
N LYS A 270 -22.99 15.27 14.00
CA LYS A 270 -24.22 14.78 14.59
C LYS A 270 -25.43 15.19 13.71
N GLY A 271 -26.29 14.22 13.40
CA GLY A 271 -27.47 14.44 12.56
C GLY A 271 -27.18 14.56 11.07
N ASN A 272 -25.99 14.16 10.62
CA ASN A 272 -25.59 14.22 9.21
C ASN A 272 -26.27 13.17 8.33
N GLY A 273 -26.82 12.12 8.95
CA GLY A 273 -27.45 11.02 8.22
C GLY A 273 -26.45 10.23 7.41
N THR A 274 -25.33 9.85 8.04
CA THR A 274 -24.21 9.20 7.35
C THR A 274 -24.58 7.78 6.92
N GLU A 275 -24.27 7.50 5.68
CA GLU A 275 -24.43 6.20 5.04
C GLU A 275 -23.05 5.58 4.77
N PHE A 276 -22.92 4.26 4.90
CA PHE A 276 -21.76 3.52 4.44
C PHE A 276 -22.06 2.85 3.10
N ASN A 277 -21.16 3.04 2.14
CA ASN A 277 -21.28 2.50 0.79
C ASN A 277 -20.18 1.46 0.55
N LEU A 278 -20.57 0.33 0.00
CA LEU A 278 -19.70 -0.72 -0.46
C LEU A 278 -19.98 -1.01 -1.93
N PHE A 279 -18.93 -0.91 -2.74
CA PHE A 279 -18.99 -1.22 -4.16
C PHE A 279 -18.41 -2.62 -4.36
N LEU A 280 -19.21 -3.55 -4.84
CA LEU A 280 -18.78 -4.93 -5.03
C LEU A 280 -19.45 -5.60 -6.22
N THR A 281 -18.79 -6.60 -6.77
CA THR A 281 -19.34 -7.52 -7.76
C THR A 281 -19.68 -8.84 -7.07
N PRO A 282 -20.98 -9.23 -6.97
CA PRO A 282 -21.36 -10.54 -6.43
C PRO A 282 -20.76 -11.65 -7.28
N LYS A 283 -20.16 -12.67 -6.66
CA LYS A 283 -19.67 -13.90 -7.33
C LYS A 283 -20.52 -15.11 -6.94
N ALA A 284 -21.09 -15.10 -5.74
CA ALA A 284 -22.00 -16.15 -5.27
C ALA A 284 -23.39 -15.99 -5.91
N ARG A 285 -24.02 -17.13 -6.19
CA ARG A 285 -25.43 -17.18 -6.64
C ARG A 285 -26.41 -17.38 -5.48
N TRP A 286 -25.92 -17.69 -4.30
CA TRP A 286 -26.68 -17.80 -3.04
C TRP A 286 -26.62 -16.46 -2.29
N PRO A 287 -27.56 -16.24 -1.35
CA PRO A 287 -27.55 -15.02 -0.57
C PRO A 287 -26.34 -15.02 0.41
N PHE A 288 -25.73 -13.87 0.61
CA PHE A 288 -24.66 -13.70 1.58
C PHE A 288 -24.76 -12.35 2.29
N THR A 289 -24.07 -12.23 3.39
CA THR A 289 -24.03 -11.00 4.21
C THR A 289 -22.60 -10.59 4.44
N ILE A 290 -22.33 -9.28 4.33
CA ILE A 290 -21.10 -8.67 4.78
C ILE A 290 -21.47 -7.78 5.98
N SER A 291 -20.97 -8.12 7.16
CA SER A 291 -21.13 -7.25 8.33
C SER A 291 -20.05 -6.18 8.35
N VAL A 292 -20.45 -4.96 8.74
CA VAL A 292 -19.59 -3.79 8.86
C VAL A 292 -19.36 -3.51 10.32
N TRP A 293 -18.09 -3.41 10.69
CA TRP A 293 -17.65 -3.26 12.08
C TRP A 293 -16.74 -2.05 12.24
N LEU A 294 -16.84 -1.42 13.40
CA LEU A 294 -15.98 -0.32 13.85
C LEU A 294 -14.95 -0.87 14.84
N ASP A 295 -13.68 -0.50 14.68
CA ASP A 295 -12.54 -0.75 15.56
C ASP A 295 -12.12 -2.21 15.78
N GLY A 296 -12.78 -3.14 15.14
CA GLY A 296 -12.39 -4.54 15.19
C GLY A 296 -13.45 -5.46 14.61
N PRO A 297 -13.05 -6.62 14.07
CA PRO A 297 -13.99 -7.59 13.49
C PRO A 297 -14.65 -8.50 14.53
N TRP A 298 -14.35 -8.29 15.82
CA TRP A 298 -14.89 -9.05 16.94
C TRP A 298 -15.23 -8.14 18.11
N ASP A 299 -16.31 -8.49 18.82
CA ASP A 299 -16.68 -7.90 20.11
C ASP A 299 -16.10 -8.78 21.22
N ASN A 300 -14.87 -8.47 21.64
CA ASN A 300 -14.18 -9.16 22.74
C ASN A 300 -13.17 -8.22 23.42
N ASP A 301 -12.48 -8.69 24.46
CA ASP A 301 -11.56 -7.86 25.23
C ASP A 301 -10.36 -7.34 24.44
N ALA A 302 -9.89 -8.09 23.44
CA ALA A 302 -8.75 -7.73 22.61
C ALA A 302 -9.10 -6.65 21.57
N TRP A 303 -10.29 -6.72 20.98
CA TRP A 303 -10.67 -5.87 19.85
C TRP A 303 -11.70 -4.79 20.20
N LYS A 304 -12.67 -5.13 21.06
CA LYS A 304 -13.79 -4.23 21.41
C LYS A 304 -14.53 -3.68 20.18
N GLY A 305 -14.59 -4.51 19.12
CA GLY A 305 -15.25 -4.14 17.86
C GLY A 305 -16.74 -3.94 18.06
N LYS A 306 -17.31 -2.98 17.33
CA LYS A 306 -18.75 -2.69 17.34
C LYS A 306 -19.31 -2.93 15.95
N LYS A 307 -20.25 -3.87 15.82
CA LYS A 307 -21.01 -4.06 14.58
C LYS A 307 -21.91 -2.85 14.33
N ILE A 308 -21.76 -2.19 13.20
CA ILE A 308 -22.50 -0.97 12.86
C ILE A 308 -23.53 -1.18 11.75
N GLY A 309 -23.48 -2.33 11.06
CA GLY A 309 -24.50 -2.65 10.06
C GLY A 309 -24.22 -3.95 9.31
N GLU A 310 -25.11 -4.27 8.40
CA GLU A 310 -25.04 -5.45 7.53
C GLU A 310 -25.46 -5.11 6.09
N ILE A 311 -24.64 -5.51 5.14
CA ILE A 311 -24.97 -5.48 3.72
C ILE A 311 -25.43 -6.88 3.33
N LYS A 312 -26.71 -7.00 2.98
CA LYS A 312 -27.32 -8.27 2.58
C LYS A 312 -27.46 -8.31 1.06
N VAL A 313 -26.78 -9.26 0.44
CA VAL A 313 -26.81 -9.49 -1.01
C VAL A 313 -27.75 -10.65 -1.30
N PRO A 314 -28.88 -10.43 -1.99
CA PRO A 314 -29.86 -11.47 -2.30
C PRO A 314 -29.32 -12.57 -3.23
N ALA A 315 -29.92 -13.76 -3.17
CA ALA A 315 -29.64 -14.79 -4.15
C ALA A 315 -29.99 -14.31 -5.58
N GLY A 316 -29.15 -14.67 -6.55
CA GLY A 316 -29.34 -14.29 -7.94
C GLY A 316 -29.10 -12.83 -8.27
N SER A 317 -28.45 -12.07 -7.40
CA SER A 317 -27.98 -10.72 -7.72
C SER A 317 -27.11 -10.72 -8.98
N PRO A 318 -27.22 -9.68 -9.84
CA PRO A 318 -26.38 -9.55 -11.03
C PRO A 318 -24.89 -9.64 -10.68
N GLN A 319 -24.11 -10.33 -11.50
CA GLN A 319 -22.66 -10.44 -11.33
C GLN A 319 -21.95 -9.25 -11.99
N GLU A 320 -22.38 -8.05 -11.63
CA GLU A 320 -21.85 -6.77 -12.09
C GLU A 320 -21.58 -5.84 -10.91
N LEU A 321 -20.76 -4.83 -11.12
CA LEU A 321 -20.43 -3.84 -10.08
C LEU A 321 -21.70 -3.15 -9.60
N THR A 322 -21.99 -3.31 -8.33
CA THR A 322 -23.20 -2.79 -7.69
C THR A 322 -22.81 -2.04 -6.40
N LYS A 323 -23.43 -0.88 -6.19
CA LYS A 323 -23.33 -0.12 -4.95
C LYS A 323 -24.38 -0.61 -3.96
N TYR A 324 -23.91 -0.97 -2.78
CA TYR A 324 -24.76 -1.30 -1.62
C TYR A 324 -24.58 -0.24 -0.55
N THR A 325 -25.69 0.29 -0.04
CA THR A 325 -25.70 1.38 0.94
C THR A 325 -26.46 0.99 2.18
N ILE A 326 -25.93 1.29 3.35
CA ILE A 326 -26.60 1.14 4.62
C ILE A 326 -26.51 2.43 5.44
N ASP A 327 -27.57 2.75 6.19
CA ASP A 327 -27.54 3.84 7.16
C ASP A 327 -26.72 3.42 8.38
N VAL A 328 -25.71 4.21 8.72
CA VAL A 328 -24.82 3.98 9.89
C VAL A 328 -24.79 5.21 10.80
N SER A 329 -25.72 6.15 10.61
CA SER A 329 -25.75 7.43 11.31
C SER A 329 -25.76 7.30 12.83
N ASP A 330 -26.50 6.32 13.37
CA ASP A 330 -26.55 6.06 14.81
C ASP A 330 -25.19 5.68 15.42
N ALA A 331 -24.28 5.18 14.60
CA ALA A 331 -22.96 4.72 15.05
C ALA A 331 -21.85 5.74 14.78
N VAL A 332 -21.96 6.52 13.69
CA VAL A 332 -20.84 7.36 13.22
C VAL A 332 -21.12 8.85 13.19
N ASP A 333 -22.39 9.30 13.24
CA ASP A 333 -22.69 10.73 13.29
C ASP A 333 -22.19 11.35 14.60
N GLY A 334 -21.26 12.31 14.47
CA GLY A 334 -20.61 12.96 15.61
C GLY A 334 -19.56 12.09 16.31
N LEU A 335 -19.13 10.99 15.71
CA LEU A 335 -17.97 10.22 16.15
C LEU A 335 -16.71 11.10 16.02
N GLU A 336 -15.78 10.97 16.95
CA GLU A 336 -14.53 11.72 16.97
C GLU A 336 -13.33 10.78 17.00
N GLY A 337 -12.21 11.23 16.41
CA GLY A 337 -10.97 10.49 16.40
C GLY A 337 -10.78 9.64 15.13
N LYS A 338 -9.82 8.76 15.20
CA LYS A 338 -9.48 7.78 14.15
C LYS A 338 -10.11 6.44 14.49
N HIS A 339 -10.84 5.88 13.56
CA HIS A 339 -11.53 4.60 13.71
C HIS A 339 -11.31 3.68 12.53
N ALA A 340 -11.12 2.40 12.82
CA ALA A 340 -10.97 1.36 11.82
C ALA A 340 -12.32 0.83 11.34
N ILE A 341 -12.41 0.47 10.07
CA ILE A 341 -13.57 -0.21 9.49
C ILE A 341 -13.15 -1.63 9.08
N PHE A 342 -13.92 -2.62 9.54
CA PHE A 342 -13.73 -4.01 9.15
C PHE A 342 -14.98 -4.55 8.46
N LEU A 343 -14.76 -5.28 7.38
CA LEU A 343 -15.76 -6.01 6.63
C LEU A 343 -15.58 -7.50 6.91
N VAL A 344 -16.63 -8.17 7.34
CA VAL A 344 -16.61 -9.61 7.63
C VAL A 344 -17.63 -10.30 6.74
N ALA A 345 -17.19 -11.16 5.82
CA ALA A 345 -18.09 -12.01 5.05
C ALA A 345 -18.65 -13.11 5.97
N GLU A 346 -19.95 -13.06 6.26
CA GLU A 346 -20.59 -14.06 7.13
C GLU A 346 -20.61 -15.44 6.47
N GLY A 347 -20.42 -16.48 7.26
CA GLY A 347 -20.49 -17.85 6.81
C GLY A 347 -19.23 -18.68 7.11
N PRO A 348 -19.21 -19.96 6.72
CA PRO A 348 -18.07 -20.82 6.97
C PRO A 348 -16.86 -20.41 6.14
N ARG A 349 -15.69 -20.37 6.78
CA ARG A 349 -14.43 -20.02 6.12
C ARG A 349 -14.03 -21.09 5.10
N GLY A 350 -13.68 -20.66 3.88
CA GLY A 350 -13.13 -21.54 2.86
C GLY A 350 -13.04 -20.92 1.48
N ALA A 351 -11.87 -21.06 0.83
CA ALA A 351 -11.57 -20.47 -0.48
C ALA A 351 -12.53 -20.88 -1.62
N ARG A 352 -13.32 -21.95 -1.43
CA ARG A 352 -14.34 -22.38 -2.41
C ARG A 352 -15.65 -21.59 -2.31
N ASN A 353 -15.82 -20.81 -1.26
CA ASN A 353 -17.03 -20.03 -0.97
C ASN A 353 -16.85 -18.56 -1.32
N LEU A 354 -16.23 -18.27 -2.48
CA LEU A 354 -16.08 -16.89 -2.97
C LEU A 354 -17.45 -16.23 -3.04
N VAL A 355 -17.64 -15.16 -2.28
CA VAL A 355 -18.93 -14.46 -2.21
C VAL A 355 -18.94 -13.22 -3.08
N CYS A 356 -17.86 -12.45 -3.11
CA CYS A 356 -17.78 -11.24 -3.90
C CYS A 356 -16.35 -10.81 -4.21
N GLU A 357 -16.26 -9.82 -5.08
CA GLU A 357 -15.09 -9.01 -5.33
C GLU A 357 -15.42 -7.57 -4.91
N LEU A 358 -14.71 -7.08 -3.91
CA LEU A 358 -14.84 -5.69 -3.45
C LEU A 358 -14.08 -4.77 -4.39
N GLN A 359 -14.72 -3.69 -4.85
CA GLN A 359 -14.08 -2.64 -5.66
C GLN A 359 -13.67 -1.44 -4.82
N GLY A 360 -14.51 -1.03 -3.90
CA GLY A 360 -14.20 0.11 -3.05
C GLY A 360 -15.27 0.39 -2.01
N LEU A 361 -14.98 1.39 -1.19
CA LEU A 361 -15.84 1.80 -0.09
C LEU A 361 -15.69 3.28 0.25
N GLY A 362 -16.60 3.76 1.07
CA GLY A 362 -16.55 5.07 1.69
C GLY A 362 -17.89 5.46 2.28
N PHE A 363 -17.93 6.61 2.88
CA PHE A 363 -19.16 7.14 3.49
C PHE A 363 -19.78 8.21 2.61
N SER A 364 -21.06 8.42 2.78
CA SER A 364 -21.82 9.49 2.13
C SER A 364 -22.87 10.05 3.07
N THR A 365 -23.57 11.06 2.60
CA THR A 365 -24.84 11.49 3.16
C THR A 365 -25.91 11.37 2.08
N LYS A 366 -27.19 11.39 2.47
CA LYS A 366 -28.31 11.37 1.50
C LYS A 366 -28.25 12.50 0.46
N ASN A 367 -27.62 13.63 0.83
CA ASN A 367 -27.52 14.82 -0.03
C ASN A 367 -26.22 14.87 -0.84
N ALA A 368 -25.26 14.01 -0.53
CA ALA A 368 -23.97 13.92 -1.22
C ALA A 368 -23.61 12.43 -1.39
N PRO A 369 -24.17 11.75 -2.39
CA PRO A 369 -23.92 10.33 -2.63
C PRO A 369 -22.47 10.12 -3.07
N LEU A 370 -21.92 8.97 -2.68
CA LEU A 370 -20.61 8.52 -3.13
C LEU A 370 -20.74 7.72 -4.40
N GLU A 371 -19.92 8.02 -5.39
CA GLU A 371 -19.88 7.27 -6.65
C GLU A 371 -18.51 6.57 -6.83
N CYS A 372 -18.54 5.42 -7.50
CA CYS A 372 -17.32 4.73 -7.92
C CYS A 372 -16.69 5.51 -9.09
N PRO A 373 -15.39 5.80 -9.06
CA PRO A 373 -14.71 6.39 -10.20
C PRO A 373 -14.87 5.52 -11.45
N VAL A 374 -15.18 6.14 -12.59
CA VAL A 374 -15.26 5.48 -13.88
C VAL A 374 -13.96 5.66 -14.63
N VAL A 375 -13.36 4.56 -15.06
CA VAL A 375 -12.16 4.60 -15.91
C VAL A 375 -12.57 4.95 -17.33
N PRO A 376 -11.98 6.00 -17.95
CA PRO A 376 -12.28 6.36 -19.32
C PRO A 376 -12.04 5.20 -20.30
N GLN A 377 -12.99 4.93 -21.17
CA GLN A 377 -12.88 3.89 -22.19
C GLN A 377 -12.41 4.48 -23.52
N VAL A 378 -11.38 3.87 -24.09
CA VAL A 378 -10.78 4.30 -25.35
C VAL A 378 -11.10 3.32 -26.47
N THR A 379 -11.27 3.86 -27.67
CA THR A 379 -11.46 3.07 -28.89
C THR A 379 -10.49 3.59 -29.96
N ILE A 380 -9.83 2.70 -30.67
CA ILE A 380 -8.98 3.00 -31.81
C ILE A 380 -9.51 2.23 -33.02
N ALA A 381 -9.62 2.91 -34.13
CA ALA A 381 -10.05 2.31 -35.38
C ALA A 381 -9.01 2.56 -36.49
N VAL A 382 -8.85 1.58 -37.38
CA VAL A 382 -8.06 1.66 -38.62
C VAL A 382 -9.03 1.54 -39.80
N ASN A 383 -9.10 2.59 -40.63
CA ASN A 383 -10.03 2.66 -41.76
C ASN A 383 -11.49 2.31 -41.35
N ASP A 384 -11.94 2.93 -40.24
CA ASP A 384 -13.28 2.76 -39.65
C ASP A 384 -13.58 1.37 -39.06
N VAL A 385 -12.57 0.49 -38.96
CA VAL A 385 -12.68 -0.80 -38.26
C VAL A 385 -12.05 -0.70 -36.89
N ALA A 386 -12.84 -0.89 -35.84
CA ALA A 386 -12.36 -0.86 -34.46
C ALA A 386 -11.35 -1.99 -34.22
N LEU A 387 -10.29 -1.66 -33.49
CA LEU A 387 -9.28 -2.62 -33.06
C LEU A 387 -9.70 -3.25 -31.73
N ASP A 388 -9.34 -4.50 -31.56
CA ASP A 388 -9.38 -5.18 -30.27
C ASP A 388 -8.14 -4.74 -29.48
N LEU A 389 -8.34 -3.95 -28.44
CA LEU A 389 -7.24 -3.37 -27.65
C LEU A 389 -6.79 -4.36 -26.58
N PRO A 390 -5.47 -4.53 -26.38
CA PRO A 390 -4.96 -5.44 -25.36
C PRO A 390 -5.27 -4.93 -23.95
N GLU A 391 -5.67 -5.83 -23.09
CA GLU A 391 -5.87 -5.54 -21.65
C GLU A 391 -4.55 -5.24 -20.91
N HIS A 392 -3.43 -5.75 -21.42
CA HIS A 392 -2.14 -5.65 -20.77
C HIS A 392 -1.12 -4.85 -21.60
N PRO A 393 -0.28 -4.06 -20.93
CA PRO A 393 0.83 -3.36 -21.60
C PRO A 393 1.87 -4.34 -22.15
N VAL A 394 2.77 -3.82 -22.98
CA VAL A 394 3.84 -4.60 -23.61
C VAL A 394 4.77 -5.18 -22.55
N ARG A 395 4.93 -6.49 -22.56
CA ARG A 395 5.83 -7.19 -21.65
C ARG A 395 7.30 -7.00 -22.03
N SER A 396 8.14 -6.60 -21.07
CA SER A 396 9.57 -6.57 -21.26
C SER A 396 10.13 -7.98 -21.46
N THR A 397 11.05 -8.12 -22.41
CA THR A 397 11.76 -9.39 -22.63
C THR A 397 13.01 -9.55 -21.74
N SER A 398 13.44 -8.47 -21.05
CA SER A 398 14.69 -8.47 -20.28
C SER A 398 14.52 -8.83 -18.81
N ASP A 399 13.36 -8.52 -18.21
CA ASP A 399 13.13 -8.80 -16.79
C ASP A 399 11.67 -9.16 -16.59
N ASN A 400 11.28 -10.19 -16.04
CA ASN A 400 9.92 -10.66 -15.71
C ASN A 400 8.82 -9.57 -15.55
N GLY A 401 9.00 -8.38 -16.12
CA GLY A 401 8.20 -7.19 -16.02
C GLY A 401 7.70 -6.67 -17.37
N TYR A 402 6.91 -5.61 -17.29
CA TYR A 402 6.40 -4.87 -18.42
C TYR A 402 7.34 -3.71 -18.73
N THR A 403 7.48 -3.33 -20.01
CA THR A 403 8.33 -2.22 -20.44
C THR A 403 7.86 -0.87 -19.89
N GLY A 404 6.57 -0.80 -19.56
CA GLY A 404 5.88 0.32 -18.92
C GLY A 404 4.41 -0.05 -18.83
N TYR A 405 3.74 0.40 -17.79
CA TYR A 405 2.29 0.19 -17.63
C TYR A 405 1.46 1.08 -18.55
N ASP A 406 2.12 1.93 -19.31
CA ASP A 406 1.58 2.95 -20.20
C ASP A 406 1.76 2.64 -21.69
N GLN A 407 2.48 1.56 -22.02
CA GLN A 407 2.85 1.21 -23.39
C GLN A 407 2.11 -0.05 -23.87
N TYR A 408 1.31 0.09 -24.91
CA TYR A 408 0.53 -0.97 -25.52
C TYR A 408 0.92 -1.13 -26.99
N GLU A 409 0.94 -2.36 -27.51
CA GLU A 409 1.14 -2.64 -28.93
C GLU A 409 -0.08 -3.40 -29.47
N VAL A 410 -0.63 -2.91 -30.58
CA VAL A 410 -1.83 -3.46 -31.21
C VAL A 410 -1.51 -3.81 -32.66
N ASP A 411 -1.63 -5.07 -32.98
CA ASP A 411 -1.48 -5.52 -34.36
C ASP A 411 -2.77 -5.29 -35.16
N TYR A 412 -2.66 -4.81 -36.39
CA TYR A 412 -3.77 -4.83 -37.32
C TYR A 412 -3.38 -5.49 -38.63
N ARG A 413 -4.35 -6.14 -39.26
CA ARG A 413 -4.13 -6.81 -40.56
C ARG A 413 -4.10 -5.79 -41.69
N LEU A 414 -3.01 -5.82 -42.44
CA LEU A 414 -2.85 -4.97 -43.64
C LEU A 414 -3.76 -5.48 -44.75
N MET A 415 -4.81 -4.74 -45.11
CA MET A 415 -5.80 -5.13 -46.14
C MET A 415 -5.53 -4.56 -47.52
N SER A 416 -4.67 -3.56 -47.63
CA SER A 416 -4.31 -2.90 -48.91
C SER A 416 -2.95 -2.21 -48.81
N SER A 417 -2.42 -1.76 -49.94
CA SER A 417 -1.20 -0.93 -50.01
C SER A 417 -1.45 0.56 -49.73
N ALA A 418 -2.70 0.95 -49.53
CA ALA A 418 -3.04 2.33 -49.18
C ALA A 418 -2.64 2.65 -47.73
N THR A 419 -2.19 3.88 -47.51
CA THR A 419 -1.87 4.37 -46.17
C THR A 419 -3.13 4.35 -45.32
N PRO A 420 -3.12 3.64 -44.16
CA PRO A 420 -4.31 3.55 -43.31
C PRO A 420 -4.57 4.87 -42.58
N LYS A 421 -5.83 5.14 -42.33
CA LYS A 421 -6.28 6.25 -41.49
C LYS A 421 -6.58 5.73 -40.09
N ILE A 422 -5.92 6.32 -39.08
CA ILE A 422 -6.17 6.02 -37.66
C ILE A 422 -7.14 7.04 -37.09
N VAL A 423 -8.17 6.56 -36.42
CA VAL A 423 -9.13 7.36 -35.66
C VAL A 423 -9.14 6.83 -34.21
N ALA A 424 -9.19 7.73 -33.25
CA ALA A 424 -9.27 7.38 -31.84
C ALA A 424 -10.32 8.26 -31.14
N VAL A 425 -11.06 7.67 -30.23
CA VAL A 425 -12.07 8.35 -29.41
C VAL A 425 -11.99 7.87 -27.97
N CYS A 426 -12.48 8.70 -27.05
CA CYS A 426 -12.67 8.35 -25.66
C CYS A 426 -14.07 8.79 -25.24
N ASP A 427 -14.71 8.03 -24.36
CA ASP A 427 -16.02 8.36 -23.78
C ASP A 427 -15.94 9.53 -22.77
N ASN A 428 -14.76 9.81 -22.24
CA ASN A 428 -14.51 10.95 -21.36
C ASN A 428 -13.92 12.13 -22.15
N PRO A 429 -14.61 13.29 -22.22
CA PRO A 429 -14.14 14.45 -22.98
C PRO A 429 -12.92 15.15 -22.38
N GLU A 430 -12.54 14.86 -21.14
CA GLU A 430 -11.33 15.40 -20.50
C GLU A 430 -10.04 14.74 -20.99
N VAL A 431 -10.16 13.58 -21.66
CA VAL A 431 -9.01 12.87 -22.22
C VAL A 431 -8.52 13.57 -23.48
N LYS A 432 -7.27 14.01 -23.48
CA LYS A 432 -6.62 14.57 -24.65
C LYS A 432 -6.08 13.45 -25.52
N ILE A 433 -6.34 13.54 -26.82
CA ILE A 433 -5.95 12.51 -27.80
C ILE A 433 -4.94 13.11 -28.78
N ASP A 434 -3.78 12.48 -28.94
CA ASP A 434 -2.78 12.82 -29.94
C ASP A 434 -2.51 11.61 -30.83
N ILE A 435 -2.59 11.80 -32.16
CA ILE A 435 -2.46 10.73 -33.14
C ILE A 435 -1.34 11.06 -34.12
N THR A 436 -0.27 10.28 -34.09
CA THR A 436 0.75 10.26 -35.13
C THR A 436 0.33 9.28 -36.22
N GLN A 437 -0.20 9.81 -37.34
CA GLN A 437 -0.65 9.03 -38.47
C GLN A 437 0.54 8.34 -39.20
N PRO A 438 0.36 7.13 -39.77
CA PRO A 438 1.36 6.48 -40.58
C PRO A 438 1.55 7.23 -41.90
N LYS A 439 2.76 7.22 -42.43
CA LYS A 439 3.09 7.88 -43.73
C LYS A 439 2.99 6.91 -44.90
N SER A 440 3.00 5.63 -44.64
CA SER A 440 2.82 4.54 -45.62
C SER A 440 2.01 3.40 -45.02
N ALA A 441 1.61 2.45 -45.85
CA ALA A 441 0.86 1.26 -45.40
C ALA A 441 1.63 0.39 -44.39
N THR A 442 2.95 0.45 -44.39
CA THR A 442 3.82 -0.38 -43.54
C THR A 442 4.36 0.35 -42.31
N ASP A 443 4.07 1.64 -42.15
CA ASP A 443 4.53 2.41 -41.01
C ASP A 443 3.64 2.14 -39.79
N LYS A 444 4.27 2.19 -38.64
CA LYS A 444 3.55 2.19 -37.35
C LYS A 444 2.85 3.54 -37.15
N ALA A 445 1.70 3.50 -36.53
CA ALA A 445 1.05 4.70 -35.99
C ALA A 445 1.18 4.71 -34.46
N VAL A 446 1.05 5.90 -33.86
CA VAL A 446 1.05 6.05 -32.42
C VAL A 446 -0.17 6.86 -31.99
N VAL A 447 -0.91 6.36 -31.03
CA VAL A 447 -2.03 7.07 -30.41
C VAL A 447 -1.71 7.25 -28.94
N LYS A 448 -1.79 8.48 -28.45
CA LYS A 448 -1.61 8.83 -27.04
C LYS A 448 -2.91 9.38 -26.49
N PHE A 449 -3.29 8.87 -25.34
CA PHE A 449 -4.41 9.36 -24.55
C PHE A 449 -3.86 9.90 -23.22
N ASP A 450 -4.06 11.17 -22.95
CA ASP A 450 -3.63 11.84 -21.71
C ASP A 450 -4.87 12.14 -20.84
N TYR A 451 -4.94 11.50 -19.70
CA TYR A 451 -5.96 11.75 -18.68
C TYR A 451 -5.27 12.21 -17.40
N ASN A 452 -5.49 13.47 -17.01
CA ASN A 452 -4.90 14.08 -15.81
C ASN A 452 -3.36 13.99 -15.74
N GLY A 453 -2.67 14.06 -16.88
CA GLY A 453 -1.20 13.96 -16.96
C GLY A 453 -0.66 12.52 -16.98
N VAL A 454 -1.54 11.53 -16.94
CA VAL A 454 -1.19 10.11 -17.08
C VAL A 454 -1.46 9.67 -18.51
N VAL A 455 -0.41 9.28 -19.24
CA VAL A 455 -0.50 9.01 -20.68
C VAL A 455 -0.47 7.52 -20.97
N LYS A 456 -1.50 7.02 -21.66
CA LYS A 456 -1.49 5.69 -22.31
C LYS A 456 -1.03 5.84 -23.75
N THR A 457 -0.10 5.02 -24.18
CA THR A 457 0.45 5.05 -25.56
C THR A 457 0.18 3.72 -26.26
N TYR A 458 -0.56 3.77 -27.35
CA TYR A 458 -0.83 2.62 -28.21
C TYR A 458 0.01 2.73 -29.50
N THR A 459 0.85 1.74 -29.74
CA THR A 459 1.59 1.59 -31.00
C THR A 459 0.83 0.63 -31.91
N ILE A 460 0.34 1.12 -33.02
CA ILE A 460 -0.43 0.35 -33.99
C ILE A 460 0.54 -0.22 -35.04
N VAL A 461 0.61 -1.55 -35.13
CA VAL A 461 1.60 -2.25 -35.92
C VAL A 461 0.94 -2.98 -37.10
N PRO A 462 1.28 -2.61 -38.35
CA PRO A 462 0.75 -3.35 -39.50
C PRO A 462 1.41 -4.72 -39.63
N LYS A 463 0.63 -5.77 -39.73
CA LYS A 463 1.12 -7.15 -39.98
C LYS A 463 0.77 -7.55 -41.43
N LYS A 464 1.80 -7.99 -42.20
CA LYS A 464 1.59 -8.64 -43.47
C LYS A 464 0.96 -10.02 -43.23
N GLN A 465 0.20 -10.46 -44.25
CA GLN A 465 -0.32 -11.84 -44.28
C GLN A 465 0.80 -12.85 -44.33
#